data_ca2bb45c068de56332a140f78fe4e65e
#
_entry.id   ca2bb45c068de56332a140f78fe4e65e
#
_cell.length_a   1.000
_cell.length_b   1.000
_cell.length_c   1.000
_cell.angle_alpha   90.00
_cell.angle_beta   90.00
_cell.angle_gamma   90.00
#
_symmetry.space_group_name_H-M   'P 1'
#
loop_
_entity.id
_entity.type
_entity.pdbx_description
1 polymer ?
#
loop_
_entity_poly.entity_id
_entity_poly.type
_entity_poly.pdbx_seq_one_letter_code
_entity_poly.pdbx_strand_id
1 'polypeptide(L)'
;MNAPTNPKELELQTVEFKLDGKTIVSYEGETILKAAKRHGIDIPHLCFKDGYRPDGNCRACVVEINGERTLAPSCCRSATPGMEVKANSERALKSQKLVLEMLLSDMPDEGFKWVGDSKEEEQKNQHGELSTWAARMDVTVRPELKAIRREKVSSDVSHPAMAVNLDACIQCNRCVRACREEQVNDVIGYAMRGAHSEIVFDLNDPMGESTCVACGECVQACPTGALMPKGLIGSQTVDRKVDSVCPFCGVGCQITYNVKDEKIVSVEGRDGPANHNRLCVKGRFGMDYIHNPQRLTKPLIRKAGVPKDESMLEGKQDWSDIFREASWEEALEVAGGGLKKLKDQYGNKVLAGFGSAKGSNEEAYLFQKLVRTGFGSNNVDHCTRLCHASSVAALLEGVGSGAVSNQVNDVEHSSMIFLIGSNPTANHPVAATWFKNAAKRGAKIVLCDPRKTEISKHAWRTMQFKPDTDVAMLNAMIYTIIEEGLVDKEFIKDRSNNFEAL
;
A
#
# COMPACT_ATOMS: atom_id res chain seq x y z
N MET A 1 21.83 20.76 -15.36
CA MET A 1 20.83 20.42 -16.39
C MET A 1 19.53 21.06 -15.95
N ASN A 2 19.08 22.05 -16.67
CA ASN A 2 17.91 22.86 -16.33
C ASN A 2 16.65 22.01 -16.42
N ALA A 3 15.90 21.92 -15.35
CA ALA A 3 14.54 21.38 -15.39
C ALA A 3 13.71 22.30 -16.30
N PRO A 4 12.85 21.77 -17.18
CA PRO A 4 12.02 22.60 -18.04
C PRO A 4 10.99 23.37 -17.19
N THR A 5 11.03 24.67 -17.28
CA THR A 5 10.20 25.64 -16.53
C THR A 5 8.83 25.91 -17.16
N ASN A 6 8.26 24.94 -17.87
CA ASN A 6 6.89 25.06 -18.37
C ASN A 6 6.26 23.67 -18.43
N PRO A 7 5.13 23.40 -17.77
CA PRO A 7 4.32 22.24 -18.07
C PRO A 7 3.57 22.54 -19.39
N LYS A 8 4.29 22.59 -20.51
CA LYS A 8 3.66 22.20 -21.77
C LYS A 8 3.12 20.81 -21.50
N GLU A 9 1.82 20.64 -21.70
CA GLU A 9 1.22 19.33 -21.86
C GLU A 9 2.23 18.47 -22.59
N LEU A 10 2.78 17.48 -21.89
CA LEU A 10 3.56 16.43 -22.54
C LEU A 10 2.55 15.77 -23.46
N GLU A 11 2.48 16.19 -24.72
CA GLU A 11 1.85 15.40 -25.75
C GLU A 11 2.59 14.07 -25.75
N LEU A 12 2.00 13.11 -25.07
CA LEU A 12 2.51 11.74 -25.03
C LEU A 12 2.55 11.29 -26.48
N GLN A 13 3.76 11.13 -27.01
CA GLN A 13 3.92 10.65 -28.37
C GLN A 13 3.25 9.28 -28.45
N THR A 14 2.39 9.13 -29.46
CA THR A 14 1.61 7.91 -29.67
C THR A 14 2.12 7.15 -30.88
N VAL A 15 1.96 5.84 -30.82
CA VAL A 15 2.34 4.90 -31.86
C VAL A 15 1.12 4.08 -32.25
N GLU A 16 0.78 4.01 -33.52
CA GLU A 16 -0.25 3.14 -34.01
C GLU A 16 0.31 1.80 -34.50
N PHE A 17 -0.31 0.72 -34.08
CA PHE A 17 0.00 -0.64 -34.52
C PHE A 17 -1.28 -1.48 -34.65
N LYS A 18 -1.22 -2.64 -35.28
CA LYS A 18 -2.35 -3.57 -35.38
C LYS A 18 -2.19 -4.70 -34.37
N LEU A 19 -3.27 -4.99 -33.62
CA LEU A 19 -3.35 -6.15 -32.73
C LEU A 19 -4.62 -6.94 -33.09
N ASP A 20 -4.44 -8.18 -33.51
CA ASP A 20 -5.51 -9.08 -33.99
C ASP A 20 -6.42 -8.41 -35.04
N GLY A 21 -5.81 -7.64 -35.95
CA GLY A 21 -6.48 -6.91 -37.03
C GLY A 21 -7.10 -5.57 -36.63
N LYS A 22 -7.11 -5.20 -35.35
CA LYS A 22 -7.62 -3.90 -34.87
C LYS A 22 -6.46 -2.90 -34.75
N THR A 23 -6.68 -1.67 -35.17
CA THR A 23 -5.73 -0.58 -34.93
C THR A 23 -5.76 -0.19 -33.46
N ILE A 24 -4.61 -0.19 -32.81
CA ILE A 24 -4.39 0.12 -31.41
C ILE A 24 -3.44 1.31 -31.31
N VAL A 25 -3.80 2.27 -30.49
CA VAL A 25 -2.94 3.42 -30.15
C VAL A 25 -2.19 3.10 -28.87
N SER A 26 -0.86 3.08 -28.93
CA SER A 26 0.05 2.90 -27.81
C SER A 26 0.78 4.21 -27.52
N TYR A 27 1.21 4.41 -26.30
CA TYR A 27 2.18 5.46 -25.96
C TYR A 27 3.58 5.02 -26.37
N GLU A 28 4.45 5.96 -26.73
CA GLU A 28 5.84 5.65 -27.04
C GLU A 28 6.51 4.92 -25.87
N GLY A 29 7.16 3.78 -26.15
CA GLY A 29 7.77 2.92 -25.13
C GLY A 29 6.81 2.02 -24.34
N GLU A 30 5.49 2.19 -24.50
CA GLU A 30 4.52 1.28 -23.88
C GLU A 30 4.62 -0.12 -24.46
N THR A 31 4.52 -1.15 -23.60
CA THR A 31 4.59 -2.54 -24.07
C THR A 31 3.26 -2.97 -24.73
N ILE A 32 3.35 -3.92 -25.67
CA ILE A 32 2.18 -4.49 -26.35
C ILE A 32 1.13 -4.97 -25.34
N LEU A 33 1.54 -5.61 -24.24
CA LEU A 33 0.64 -6.10 -23.20
C LEU A 33 -0.12 -4.95 -22.50
N LYS A 34 0.57 -3.86 -22.15
CA LYS A 34 -0.06 -2.69 -21.52
C LYS A 34 -1.05 -2.01 -22.46
N ALA A 35 -0.64 -1.79 -23.72
CA ALA A 35 -1.51 -1.23 -24.74
C ALA A 35 -2.75 -2.10 -24.96
N ALA A 36 -2.57 -3.43 -25.10
CA ALA A 36 -3.68 -4.38 -25.23
C ALA A 36 -4.66 -4.27 -24.07
N LYS A 37 -4.16 -4.30 -22.83
CA LYS A 37 -4.98 -4.19 -21.61
C LYS A 37 -5.79 -2.89 -21.57
N ARG A 38 -5.17 -1.76 -21.92
CA ARG A 38 -5.83 -0.45 -21.99
C ARG A 38 -6.96 -0.40 -23.02
N HIS A 39 -6.87 -1.21 -24.08
CA HIS A 39 -7.90 -1.37 -25.11
C HIS A 39 -8.84 -2.57 -24.86
N GLY A 40 -8.83 -3.15 -23.65
CA GLY A 40 -9.73 -4.25 -23.29
C GLY A 40 -9.41 -5.58 -23.97
N ILE A 41 -8.18 -5.75 -24.45
CA ILE A 41 -7.71 -7.02 -25.05
C ILE A 41 -6.86 -7.77 -24.01
N ASP A 42 -7.35 -8.92 -23.60
CA ASP A 42 -6.70 -9.77 -22.63
C ASP A 42 -5.68 -10.70 -23.28
N ILE A 43 -4.42 -10.61 -22.86
CA ILE A 43 -3.35 -11.53 -23.22
C ILE A 43 -2.90 -12.25 -21.94
N PRO A 44 -2.79 -13.60 -21.91
CA PRO A 44 -2.40 -14.32 -20.71
C PRO A 44 -1.01 -13.89 -20.22
N HIS A 45 -0.88 -13.64 -18.92
CA HIS A 45 0.39 -13.23 -18.32
C HIS A 45 0.42 -13.63 -16.85
N LEU A 46 1.61 -13.97 -16.34
CA LEU A 46 1.78 -14.42 -14.94
C LEU A 46 2.96 -13.73 -14.24
N CYS A 47 4.10 -13.56 -14.90
CA CYS A 47 5.23 -12.84 -14.29
C CYS A 47 5.12 -11.32 -14.38
N PHE A 48 4.23 -10.78 -15.19
CA PHE A 48 3.93 -9.35 -15.26
C PHE A 48 2.89 -8.96 -14.22
N LYS A 49 3.07 -7.80 -13.63
CA LYS A 49 2.09 -7.08 -12.79
C LYS A 49 2.22 -5.60 -13.07
N ASP A 50 1.08 -4.88 -13.09
CA ASP A 50 1.07 -3.44 -13.26
C ASP A 50 1.88 -2.76 -12.15
N GLY A 51 2.63 -1.74 -12.51
CA GLY A 51 3.56 -1.05 -11.60
C GLY A 51 4.93 -1.70 -11.49
N TYR A 52 5.09 -2.97 -11.86
CA TYR A 52 6.37 -3.68 -11.78
C TYR A 52 7.12 -3.66 -13.09
N ARG A 53 8.44 -3.68 -13.01
CA ARG A 53 9.29 -3.90 -14.18
C ARG A 53 8.95 -5.25 -14.83
N PRO A 54 8.74 -5.31 -16.15
CA PRO A 54 8.52 -6.58 -16.82
C PRO A 54 9.77 -7.47 -16.79
N ASP A 55 9.58 -8.78 -16.64
CA ASP A 55 10.66 -9.76 -16.49
C ASP A 55 10.72 -10.74 -17.67
N GLY A 56 9.58 -11.00 -18.31
CA GLY A 56 9.48 -11.85 -19.50
C GLY A 56 9.81 -13.32 -19.28
N ASN A 57 9.86 -13.82 -18.03
CA ASN A 57 10.36 -15.16 -17.72
C ASN A 57 9.29 -16.26 -17.89
N CYS A 58 8.01 -16.01 -17.59
CA CYS A 58 6.97 -17.07 -17.69
C CYS A 58 6.57 -17.42 -19.12
N ARG A 59 6.74 -16.52 -20.08
CA ARG A 59 6.37 -16.67 -21.50
C ARG A 59 4.88 -16.93 -21.78
N ALA A 60 4.00 -16.81 -20.81
CA ALA A 60 2.55 -16.96 -21.04
C ALA A 60 1.99 -15.88 -21.99
N CYS A 61 2.64 -14.72 -22.08
CA CYS A 61 2.18 -13.56 -22.85
C CYS A 61 2.76 -13.48 -24.27
N VAL A 62 3.24 -14.57 -24.83
CA VAL A 62 3.86 -14.54 -26.17
C VAL A 62 2.83 -14.25 -27.26
N VAL A 63 3.25 -13.43 -28.22
CA VAL A 63 2.47 -13.04 -29.40
C VAL A 63 3.30 -13.26 -30.67
N GLU A 64 2.64 -13.39 -31.80
CA GLU A 64 3.27 -13.43 -33.10
C GLU A 64 3.34 -12.02 -33.69
N ILE A 65 4.52 -11.64 -34.18
CA ILE A 65 4.75 -10.34 -34.83
C ILE A 65 5.08 -10.62 -36.29
N ASN A 66 4.37 -9.98 -37.21
CA ASN A 66 4.60 -10.18 -38.65
C ASN A 66 6.04 -9.82 -39.01
N GLY A 67 6.67 -10.74 -39.78
CA GLY A 67 8.08 -10.61 -40.18
C GLY A 67 9.09 -11.11 -39.13
N GLU A 68 8.67 -11.51 -37.92
CA GLU A 68 9.56 -12.09 -36.91
C GLU A 68 9.48 -13.63 -36.91
N ARG A 69 10.64 -14.28 -36.84
CA ARG A 69 10.71 -15.74 -36.82
C ARG A 69 10.22 -16.35 -35.50
N THR A 70 10.40 -15.65 -34.40
CA THR A 70 10.10 -16.15 -33.05
C THR A 70 8.92 -15.42 -32.45
N LEU A 71 8.17 -16.07 -31.55
CA LEU A 71 7.18 -15.41 -30.73
C LEU A 71 7.84 -14.45 -29.74
N ALA A 72 7.26 -13.28 -29.56
CA ALA A 72 7.76 -12.23 -28.67
C ALA A 72 6.95 -12.13 -27.38
N PRO A 73 7.56 -11.91 -26.21
CA PRO A 73 6.83 -11.68 -24.96
C PRO A 73 6.25 -10.26 -24.97
N SER A 74 4.92 -10.15 -25.09
CA SER A 74 4.22 -8.88 -25.18
C SER A 74 4.43 -7.95 -23.97
N CYS A 75 4.74 -8.52 -22.79
CA CYS A 75 5.04 -7.73 -21.59
C CYS A 75 6.37 -6.96 -21.64
N CYS A 76 7.31 -7.38 -22.52
CA CYS A 76 8.64 -6.77 -22.67
C CYS A 76 8.82 -6.07 -24.01
N ARG A 77 7.98 -6.37 -24.99
CA ARG A 77 8.09 -5.80 -26.33
C ARG A 77 7.25 -4.53 -26.43
N SER A 78 7.88 -3.42 -26.76
CA SER A 78 7.18 -2.15 -27.05
C SER A 78 6.62 -2.17 -28.47
N ALA A 79 5.49 -1.51 -28.65
CA ALA A 79 4.90 -1.28 -29.95
C ALA A 79 5.76 -0.33 -30.81
N THR A 80 5.78 -0.56 -32.11
CA THR A 80 6.43 0.32 -33.09
C THR A 80 5.43 0.67 -34.19
N PRO A 81 5.61 1.81 -34.88
CA PRO A 81 4.69 2.23 -35.95
C PRO A 81 4.52 1.16 -37.02
N GLY A 82 3.25 0.85 -37.34
CA GLY A 82 2.88 -0.10 -38.38
C GLY A 82 3.12 -1.58 -38.03
N MET A 83 3.55 -1.91 -36.81
CA MET A 83 3.71 -3.30 -36.37
C MET A 83 2.38 -4.04 -36.47
N GLU A 84 2.43 -5.30 -36.94
CA GLU A 84 1.27 -6.20 -36.96
C GLU A 84 1.49 -7.33 -35.97
N VAL A 85 0.64 -7.40 -34.96
CA VAL A 85 0.72 -8.34 -33.83
C VAL A 85 -0.52 -9.24 -33.83
N LYS A 86 -0.32 -10.54 -33.62
CA LYS A 86 -1.38 -11.52 -33.43
C LYS A 86 -1.20 -12.23 -32.11
N ALA A 87 -2.08 -11.93 -31.16
CA ALA A 87 -2.15 -12.61 -29.87
C ALA A 87 -2.97 -13.91 -29.95
N ASN A 88 -3.87 -14.00 -30.94
CA ASN A 88 -4.79 -15.10 -31.17
C ASN A 88 -4.43 -15.98 -32.37
N SER A 89 -3.19 -15.91 -32.92
CA SER A 89 -2.76 -16.86 -33.96
C SER A 89 -2.67 -18.27 -33.38
N GLU A 90 -2.86 -19.29 -34.23
CA GLU A 90 -2.75 -20.69 -33.83
C GLU A 90 -1.41 -20.98 -33.12
N ARG A 91 -0.33 -20.41 -33.64
CA ARG A 91 1.01 -20.56 -33.07
C ARG A 91 1.14 -19.88 -31.69
N ALA A 92 0.61 -18.68 -31.50
CA ALA A 92 0.63 -17.98 -30.23
C ALA A 92 -0.23 -18.70 -29.19
N LEU A 93 -1.47 -19.05 -29.53
CA LEU A 93 -2.39 -19.78 -28.65
C LEU A 93 -1.83 -21.15 -28.23
N LYS A 94 -1.24 -21.92 -29.18
CA LYS A 94 -0.60 -23.20 -28.87
C LYS A 94 0.53 -23.02 -27.84
N SER A 95 1.39 -22.03 -28.03
CA SER A 95 2.49 -21.76 -27.11
C SER A 95 1.98 -21.29 -25.72
N GLN A 96 1.01 -20.39 -25.67
CA GLN A 96 0.39 -19.93 -24.44
C GLN A 96 -0.22 -21.08 -23.64
N LYS A 97 -1.01 -21.94 -24.30
CA LYS A 97 -1.62 -23.14 -23.69
C LYS A 97 -0.57 -24.11 -23.13
N LEU A 98 0.48 -24.42 -23.91
CA LEU A 98 1.57 -25.29 -23.46
C LEU A 98 2.30 -24.72 -22.23
N VAL A 99 2.55 -23.42 -22.19
CA VAL A 99 3.17 -22.78 -21.02
C VAL A 99 2.28 -22.91 -19.79
N LEU A 100 0.99 -22.62 -19.92
CA LEU A 100 0.04 -22.75 -18.82
C LEU A 100 -0.07 -24.19 -18.34
N GLU A 101 -0.10 -25.17 -19.26
CA GLU A 101 -0.13 -26.61 -18.94
C GLU A 101 1.12 -27.03 -18.15
N MET A 102 2.31 -26.61 -18.58
CA MET A 102 3.57 -26.90 -17.87
C MET A 102 3.60 -26.29 -16.48
N LEU A 103 3.11 -25.06 -16.30
CA LEU A 103 3.05 -24.43 -14.99
C LEU A 103 2.02 -25.09 -14.07
N LEU A 104 0.89 -25.55 -14.63
CA LEU A 104 -0.13 -26.30 -13.88
C LEU A 104 0.35 -27.70 -13.49
N SER A 105 1.22 -28.33 -14.27
CA SER A 105 1.71 -29.68 -13.96
C SER A 105 2.48 -29.74 -12.64
N ASP A 106 3.13 -28.64 -12.25
CA ASP A 106 3.82 -28.50 -10.97
C ASP A 106 2.91 -28.14 -9.79
N MET A 107 1.64 -27.78 -10.07
CA MET A 107 0.71 -27.39 -9.01
C MET A 107 0.19 -28.63 -8.26
N PRO A 108 -0.17 -28.49 -6.96
CA PRO A 108 -0.81 -29.54 -6.19
C PRO A 108 -2.09 -30.05 -6.86
N ASP A 109 -2.32 -31.35 -6.82
CA ASP A 109 -3.52 -31.98 -7.43
C ASP A 109 -4.84 -31.50 -6.80
N GLU A 110 -4.79 -31.06 -5.56
CA GLU A 110 -5.93 -30.56 -4.78
C GLU A 110 -6.27 -29.10 -5.09
N GLY A 111 -5.74 -28.55 -6.16
CA GLY A 111 -6.04 -27.21 -6.68
C GLY A 111 -5.44 -26.07 -5.85
N PHE A 112 -5.80 -25.90 -4.59
CA PHE A 112 -5.21 -24.92 -3.67
C PHE A 112 -4.84 -25.54 -2.36
N LYS A 113 -3.66 -25.29 -1.94
CA LYS A 113 -2.97 -25.85 -0.82
C LYS A 113 -3.51 -25.56 0.52
N TRP A 114 -4.33 -24.60 0.63
CA TRP A 114 -4.90 -24.13 1.88
C TRP A 114 -6.40 -24.39 1.93
N VAL A 115 -6.90 -25.26 1.08
CA VAL A 115 -8.26 -25.79 1.23
C VAL A 115 -8.25 -26.59 2.52
N GLY A 116 -8.97 -26.10 3.53
CA GLY A 116 -9.28 -26.89 4.72
C GLY A 116 -10.03 -28.16 4.33
N ASP A 117 -10.30 -29.05 5.27
CA ASP A 117 -10.92 -30.36 5.05
C ASP A 117 -12.31 -30.36 4.37
N SER A 118 -12.78 -29.23 3.87
CA SER A 118 -14.03 -29.13 3.13
C SER A 118 -13.90 -29.76 1.75
N LYS A 119 -14.57 -30.89 1.56
CA LYS A 119 -14.62 -31.70 0.33
C LYS A 119 -15.50 -31.10 -0.78
N GLU A 120 -15.82 -29.83 -0.77
CA GLU A 120 -16.70 -29.23 -1.77
C GLU A 120 -15.95 -28.93 -3.06
N GLU A 121 -16.28 -29.68 -4.10
CA GLU A 121 -15.63 -29.63 -5.42
C GLU A 121 -15.72 -28.26 -6.12
N GLU A 122 -16.71 -27.44 -5.83
CA GLU A 122 -16.90 -26.12 -6.41
C GLU A 122 -15.84 -25.09 -5.98
N GLN A 123 -15.09 -25.37 -4.93
CA GLN A 123 -14.09 -24.45 -4.39
C GLN A 123 -12.68 -24.65 -5.00
N LYS A 124 -12.49 -25.69 -5.78
CA LYS A 124 -11.16 -26.17 -6.21
C LYS A 124 -10.38 -25.25 -7.13
N ASN A 125 -10.96 -24.24 -7.76
CA ASN A 125 -10.31 -23.59 -8.91
C ASN A 125 -10.29 -22.05 -8.93
N GLN A 126 -10.60 -21.37 -7.83
CA GLN A 126 -10.85 -19.92 -7.92
C GLN A 126 -9.70 -19.00 -7.45
N HIS A 127 -8.57 -19.54 -7.02
CA HIS A 127 -7.49 -18.70 -6.50
C HIS A 127 -6.25 -18.68 -7.37
N GLY A 128 -5.96 -17.49 -7.79
CA GLY A 128 -4.78 -17.13 -8.52
C GLY A 128 -5.03 -16.96 -10.02
N GLU A 129 -4.17 -16.15 -10.58
CA GLU A 129 -4.22 -15.78 -11.99
C GLU A 129 -3.96 -17.01 -12.89
N LEU A 130 -3.13 -17.96 -12.45
CA LEU A 130 -2.82 -19.18 -13.23
C LEU A 130 -4.07 -20.03 -13.47
N SER A 131 -4.86 -20.31 -12.44
CA SER A 131 -6.09 -21.10 -12.57
C SER A 131 -7.13 -20.38 -13.43
N THR A 132 -7.24 -19.07 -13.27
CA THR A 132 -8.14 -18.24 -14.08
C THR A 132 -7.79 -18.30 -15.56
N TRP A 133 -6.49 -18.18 -15.90
CA TRP A 133 -6.06 -18.28 -17.30
C TRP A 133 -6.22 -19.69 -17.86
N ALA A 134 -5.94 -20.72 -17.06
CA ALA A 134 -6.12 -22.11 -17.47
C ALA A 134 -7.59 -22.40 -17.79
N ALA A 135 -8.51 -21.98 -16.93
CA ALA A 135 -9.95 -22.14 -17.17
C ALA A 135 -10.42 -21.36 -18.41
N ARG A 136 -10.01 -20.09 -18.57
CA ARG A 136 -10.36 -19.28 -19.74
C ARG A 136 -9.85 -19.85 -21.07
N MET A 137 -8.71 -20.52 -21.04
CA MET A 137 -8.09 -21.10 -22.23
C MET A 137 -8.36 -22.59 -22.41
N ASP A 138 -9.20 -23.17 -21.56
CA ASP A 138 -9.52 -24.59 -21.57
C ASP A 138 -8.25 -25.46 -21.59
N VAL A 139 -7.40 -25.29 -20.58
CA VAL A 139 -6.12 -26.00 -20.43
C VAL A 139 -6.27 -27.07 -19.37
N THR A 140 -5.99 -28.32 -19.76
CA THR A 140 -5.89 -29.48 -18.87
C THR A 140 -4.47 -30.03 -18.89
N VAL A 141 -4.03 -30.65 -17.80
CA VAL A 141 -2.68 -31.18 -17.66
C VAL A 141 -2.67 -32.65 -18.12
N ARG A 142 -1.81 -32.96 -19.08
CA ARG A 142 -1.58 -34.32 -19.53
C ARG A 142 -0.95 -35.17 -18.41
N PRO A 143 -1.34 -36.46 -18.26
CA PRO A 143 -0.82 -37.36 -17.23
C PRO A 143 0.71 -37.46 -17.21
N GLU A 144 1.34 -37.46 -18.40
CA GLU A 144 2.79 -37.59 -18.52
C GLU A 144 3.55 -36.40 -17.89
N LEU A 145 2.97 -35.20 -17.95
CA LEU A 145 3.56 -34.01 -17.32
C LEU A 145 3.42 -34.07 -15.82
N LYS A 146 2.32 -34.60 -15.30
CA LYS A 146 2.13 -34.77 -13.84
C LYS A 146 3.13 -35.77 -13.24
N ALA A 147 3.58 -36.75 -14.00
CA ALA A 147 4.54 -37.76 -13.56
C ALA A 147 5.94 -37.21 -13.29
N ILE A 148 6.28 -36.03 -13.85
CA ILE A 148 7.59 -35.39 -13.67
C ILE A 148 7.54 -34.19 -12.71
N ARG A 149 6.47 -34.06 -11.95
CA ARG A 149 6.30 -33.01 -10.94
C ARG A 149 7.47 -33.01 -9.94
N ARG A 150 7.91 -31.81 -9.54
CA ARG A 150 8.93 -31.64 -8.50
C ARG A 150 8.47 -32.20 -7.15
N GLU A 151 9.43 -32.50 -6.27
CA GLU A 151 9.16 -32.95 -4.91
C GLU A 151 8.34 -31.90 -4.12
N LYS A 152 7.51 -32.41 -3.21
CA LYS A 152 6.65 -31.60 -2.36
C LYS A 152 7.50 -30.83 -1.34
N VAL A 153 7.25 -29.53 -1.21
CA VAL A 153 7.89 -28.66 -0.22
C VAL A 153 6.96 -28.45 0.98
N SER A 154 7.52 -28.47 2.19
CA SER A 154 6.74 -28.19 3.41
C SER A 154 6.25 -26.74 3.43
N SER A 155 5.04 -26.57 3.97
CA SER A 155 4.45 -25.22 4.13
C SER A 155 5.05 -24.52 5.35
N ASP A 156 5.25 -23.20 5.24
CA ASP A 156 5.66 -22.35 6.36
C ASP A 156 4.49 -21.46 6.81
N VAL A 157 4.08 -21.65 8.06
CA VAL A 157 3.02 -20.88 8.74
C VAL A 157 3.56 -20.13 9.96
N SER A 158 4.87 -19.97 10.07
CA SER A 158 5.54 -19.30 11.18
C SER A 158 5.14 -17.82 11.31
N HIS A 159 4.94 -17.13 10.17
CA HIS A 159 4.59 -15.72 10.19
C HIS A 159 3.16 -15.49 10.72
N PRO A 160 2.92 -14.49 11.62
CA PRO A 160 1.61 -14.28 12.23
C PRO A 160 0.48 -13.93 11.24
N ALA A 161 0.79 -13.22 10.15
CA ALA A 161 -0.20 -12.70 9.21
C ALA A 161 -0.17 -13.36 7.82
N MET A 162 0.89 -14.08 7.47
CA MET A 162 1.10 -14.64 6.13
C MET A 162 1.41 -16.14 6.20
N ALA A 163 1.06 -16.83 5.15
CA ALA A 163 1.36 -18.25 4.98
C ALA A 163 2.09 -18.47 3.64
N VAL A 164 3.04 -19.39 3.64
CA VAL A 164 3.89 -19.75 2.51
C VAL A 164 3.72 -21.22 2.19
N ASN A 165 3.47 -21.52 0.92
CA ASN A 165 3.56 -22.89 0.44
C ASN A 165 4.15 -22.89 -0.98
N LEU A 166 5.42 -23.24 -1.06
CA LEU A 166 6.16 -23.19 -2.30
C LEU A 166 5.79 -24.30 -3.30
N ASP A 167 4.97 -25.27 -2.92
CA ASP A 167 4.42 -26.24 -3.87
C ASP A 167 3.66 -25.60 -5.04
N ALA A 168 3.05 -24.42 -4.83
CA ALA A 168 2.41 -23.68 -5.89
C ALA A 168 3.23 -22.51 -6.43
N CYS A 169 4.47 -22.44 -6.06
CA CYS A 169 5.34 -21.41 -6.62
C CYS A 169 5.69 -21.77 -8.06
N ILE A 170 5.35 -20.88 -9.00
CA ILE A 170 5.74 -20.98 -10.42
C ILE A 170 7.03 -20.22 -10.74
N GLN A 171 7.75 -19.78 -9.72
CA GLN A 171 9.02 -19.06 -9.84
C GLN A 171 8.94 -17.80 -10.74
N CYS A 172 7.79 -17.10 -10.70
CA CYS A 172 7.52 -15.94 -11.56
C CYS A 172 8.27 -14.67 -11.17
N ASN A 173 8.99 -14.65 -10.06
CA ASN A 173 9.78 -13.54 -9.55
C ASN A 173 8.97 -12.31 -9.10
N ARG A 174 7.63 -12.35 -9.07
CA ARG A 174 6.81 -11.18 -8.67
C ARG A 174 7.00 -10.80 -7.20
N CYS A 175 7.06 -11.78 -6.31
CA CYS A 175 7.27 -11.54 -4.87
C CYS A 175 8.66 -10.95 -4.56
N VAL A 176 9.69 -11.38 -5.27
CA VAL A 176 11.05 -10.83 -5.14
C VAL A 176 11.07 -9.37 -5.56
N ARG A 177 10.48 -9.03 -6.72
CA ARG A 177 10.38 -7.64 -7.18
C ARG A 177 9.50 -6.80 -6.26
N ALA A 178 8.39 -7.33 -5.78
CA ALA A 178 7.55 -6.68 -4.78
C ALA A 178 8.35 -6.27 -3.53
N CYS A 179 9.18 -7.19 -3.02
CA CYS A 179 10.00 -6.94 -1.85
C CYS A 179 11.17 -5.99 -2.11
N ARG A 180 11.91 -6.21 -3.22
CA ARG A 180 13.15 -5.49 -3.52
C ARG A 180 12.98 -4.18 -4.27
N GLU A 181 12.05 -4.13 -5.24
CA GLU A 181 11.89 -2.97 -6.11
C GLU A 181 10.80 -2.04 -5.59
N GLU A 182 9.64 -2.57 -5.16
CA GLU A 182 8.52 -1.75 -4.71
C GLU A 182 8.64 -1.30 -3.25
N GLN A 183 8.90 -2.24 -2.33
CA GLN A 183 8.97 -1.97 -0.90
C GLN A 183 10.38 -1.65 -0.40
N VAL A 184 11.40 -2.05 -1.16
CA VAL A 184 12.82 -1.85 -0.84
C VAL A 184 13.18 -2.41 0.55
N ASN A 185 12.82 -3.69 0.78
CA ASN A 185 13.11 -4.39 2.03
C ASN A 185 14.15 -5.51 1.87
N ASP A 186 14.33 -6.04 0.65
CA ASP A 186 15.36 -7.04 0.27
C ASP A 186 15.33 -8.36 1.07
N VAL A 187 14.15 -8.75 1.61
CA VAL A 187 14.00 -9.99 2.40
C VAL A 187 13.88 -11.22 1.51
N ILE A 188 13.21 -11.10 0.34
CA ILE A 188 12.92 -12.25 -0.51
C ILE A 188 13.97 -12.39 -1.61
N GLY A 189 14.53 -13.58 -1.73
CA GLY A 189 15.50 -13.95 -2.74
C GLY A 189 15.24 -15.31 -3.36
N TYR A 190 16.19 -15.75 -4.18
CA TYR A 190 16.27 -17.10 -4.71
C TYR A 190 17.47 -17.82 -4.13
N ALA A 191 17.25 -19.09 -3.75
CA ALA A 191 18.30 -20.05 -3.52
C ALA A 191 18.29 -21.13 -4.60
N MET A 192 19.38 -21.88 -4.71
CA MET A 192 19.57 -22.99 -5.64
C MET A 192 19.45 -22.57 -7.12
N ARG A 193 19.31 -23.53 -8.02
CA ARG A 193 19.18 -23.29 -9.47
C ARG A 193 18.47 -24.45 -10.19
N GLY A 194 17.97 -24.19 -11.39
CA GLY A 194 17.27 -25.17 -12.20
C GLY A 194 15.98 -25.66 -11.52
N ALA A 195 15.72 -26.95 -11.56
CA ALA A 195 14.52 -27.55 -10.95
C ALA A 195 14.46 -27.38 -9.42
N HIS A 196 15.58 -27.18 -8.76
CA HIS A 196 15.68 -26.96 -7.32
C HIS A 196 15.63 -25.49 -6.91
N SER A 197 15.47 -24.58 -7.87
CA SER A 197 15.36 -23.15 -7.57
C SER A 197 14.13 -22.88 -6.70
N GLU A 198 14.32 -22.16 -5.60
CA GLU A 198 13.26 -21.86 -4.66
C GLU A 198 13.34 -20.42 -4.14
N ILE A 199 12.21 -19.91 -3.68
CA ILE A 199 12.13 -18.62 -2.99
C ILE A 199 12.56 -18.84 -1.54
N VAL A 200 13.44 -17.96 -1.05
CA VAL A 200 13.92 -17.96 0.34
C VAL A 200 13.71 -16.59 0.97
N PHE A 201 13.63 -16.58 2.31
CA PHE A 201 13.57 -15.37 3.11
C PHE A 201 14.91 -15.22 3.84
N ASP A 202 15.53 -14.05 3.73
CA ASP A 202 16.88 -13.76 4.23
C ASP A 202 17.89 -14.88 3.85
N LEU A 203 18.42 -15.61 4.81
CA LEU A 203 19.36 -16.71 4.60
C LEU A 203 18.71 -18.10 4.60
N ASN A 204 17.47 -18.19 4.15
CA ASN A 204 16.59 -19.38 4.20
C ASN A 204 15.96 -19.59 5.58
N ASP A 205 15.67 -18.51 6.27
CA ASP A 205 14.95 -18.53 7.53
C ASP A 205 13.46 -18.79 7.30
N PRO A 206 12.72 -19.33 8.27
CA PRO A 206 11.25 -19.29 8.25
C PRO A 206 10.76 -17.84 8.13
N MET A 207 9.69 -17.60 7.38
CA MET A 207 9.22 -16.24 7.13
C MET A 207 8.94 -15.44 8.42
N GLY A 208 8.47 -16.11 9.48
CA GLY A 208 8.19 -15.49 10.77
C GLY A 208 9.43 -15.10 11.58
N GLU A 209 10.58 -15.65 11.25
CA GLU A 209 11.88 -15.38 11.90
C GLU A 209 12.77 -14.45 11.08
N SER A 210 12.35 -14.15 9.84
CA SER A 210 13.07 -13.26 8.91
C SER A 210 12.92 -11.78 9.27
N THR A 211 13.70 -10.93 8.61
CA THR A 211 13.60 -9.46 8.74
C THR A 211 12.36 -8.86 8.05
N CYS A 212 11.35 -9.68 7.76
CA CYS A 212 10.12 -9.28 7.10
C CYS A 212 9.36 -8.21 7.89
N VAL A 213 9.02 -7.11 7.24
CA VAL A 213 8.22 -6.00 7.83
C VAL A 213 6.71 -6.20 7.68
N ALA A 214 6.26 -7.38 7.28
CA ALA A 214 4.85 -7.75 7.12
C ALA A 214 4.04 -6.82 6.20
N CYS A 215 4.63 -6.21 5.19
CA CYS A 215 3.88 -5.33 4.27
C CYS A 215 2.87 -6.09 3.39
N GLY A 216 3.08 -7.40 3.17
CA GLY A 216 2.22 -8.27 2.37
C GLY A 216 2.19 -7.95 0.88
N GLU A 217 3.12 -7.15 0.35
CA GLU A 217 3.17 -6.85 -1.07
C GLU A 217 3.48 -8.10 -1.91
N CYS A 218 4.31 -8.99 -1.39
CA CYS A 218 4.59 -10.29 -1.99
C CYS A 218 3.34 -11.18 -2.09
N VAL A 219 2.44 -11.09 -1.11
CA VAL A 219 1.14 -11.79 -1.11
C VAL A 219 0.25 -11.27 -2.23
N GLN A 220 0.07 -9.94 -2.31
CA GLN A 220 -0.73 -9.31 -3.38
C GLN A 220 -0.09 -9.51 -4.77
N ALA A 221 1.22 -9.70 -4.83
CA ALA A 221 1.93 -9.95 -6.07
C ALA A 221 1.83 -11.40 -6.54
N CYS A 222 1.58 -12.36 -5.66
CA CYS A 222 1.62 -13.79 -5.99
C CYS A 222 0.47 -14.23 -6.91
N PRO A 223 0.75 -14.75 -8.12
CA PRO A 223 -0.31 -15.13 -9.06
C PRO A 223 -0.90 -16.52 -8.80
N THR A 224 -0.40 -17.26 -7.81
CA THR A 224 -0.78 -18.66 -7.57
C THR A 224 -1.19 -18.94 -6.14
N GLY A 225 -1.18 -17.95 -5.25
CA GLY A 225 -1.44 -18.14 -3.83
C GLY A 225 -0.34 -18.93 -3.07
N ALA A 226 0.86 -19.07 -3.65
CA ALA A 226 2.02 -19.59 -2.92
C ALA A 226 2.33 -18.76 -1.67
N LEU A 227 2.05 -17.48 -1.73
CA LEU A 227 2.05 -16.55 -0.61
C LEU A 227 0.62 -16.02 -0.45
N MET A 228 0.04 -16.11 0.73
CA MET A 228 -1.33 -15.68 0.99
C MET A 228 -1.52 -15.11 2.39
N PRO A 229 -2.56 -14.30 2.62
CA PRO A 229 -2.94 -13.92 3.98
C PRO A 229 -3.31 -15.14 4.79
N LYS A 230 -2.83 -15.25 6.02
CA LYS A 230 -3.10 -16.40 6.89
C LYS A 230 -4.60 -16.57 7.20
N GLY A 231 -5.34 -15.47 7.28
CA GLY A 231 -6.78 -15.47 7.50
C GLY A 231 -7.61 -16.00 6.31
N LEU A 232 -6.99 -16.22 5.14
CA LEU A 232 -7.65 -16.79 3.96
C LEU A 232 -7.37 -18.27 3.76
N ILE A 233 -6.61 -18.91 4.66
CA ILE A 233 -6.40 -20.36 4.62
C ILE A 233 -7.75 -21.06 4.75
N GLY A 234 -8.10 -21.91 3.79
CA GLY A 234 -9.38 -22.62 3.76
C GLY A 234 -10.60 -21.78 3.36
N SER A 235 -10.44 -20.47 3.13
CA SER A 235 -11.51 -19.58 2.69
C SER A 235 -11.22 -19.07 1.29
N GLN A 236 -12.11 -19.29 0.34
CA GLN A 236 -11.78 -19.12 -1.06
C GLN A 236 -12.61 -18.09 -1.81
N THR A 237 -13.76 -17.74 -1.32
CA THR A 237 -14.66 -16.80 -1.99
C THR A 237 -14.89 -15.57 -1.14
N VAL A 238 -15.01 -14.43 -1.79
CA VAL A 238 -15.47 -13.19 -1.17
C VAL A 238 -16.83 -12.84 -1.74
N ASP A 239 -17.73 -12.35 -0.89
CA ASP A 239 -19.09 -12.01 -1.31
C ASP A 239 -19.10 -10.70 -2.07
N ARG A 240 -18.26 -9.76 -1.61
CA ARG A 240 -18.15 -8.43 -2.24
C ARG A 240 -16.79 -7.79 -1.98
N LYS A 241 -16.44 -6.86 -2.86
CA LYS A 241 -15.29 -5.96 -2.72
C LYS A 241 -15.78 -4.54 -2.47
N VAL A 242 -15.18 -3.86 -1.50
CA VAL A 242 -15.55 -2.48 -1.13
C VAL A 242 -14.31 -1.60 -1.17
N ASP A 243 -14.32 -0.60 -2.04
CA ASP A 243 -13.25 0.37 -2.16
C ASP A 243 -13.31 1.40 -1.04
N SER A 244 -12.15 1.73 -0.47
CA SER A 244 -12.04 2.65 0.66
C SER A 244 -10.66 3.29 0.74
N VAL A 245 -10.43 4.04 1.80
CA VAL A 245 -9.15 4.66 2.17
C VAL A 245 -8.67 4.06 3.49
N CYS A 246 -7.36 3.80 3.60
CA CYS A 246 -6.75 3.30 4.82
C CYS A 246 -6.87 4.32 5.97
N PRO A 247 -7.39 3.93 7.16
CA PRO A 247 -7.64 4.86 8.25
C PRO A 247 -6.43 5.10 9.17
N PHE A 248 -5.28 4.46 8.93
CA PHE A 248 -4.21 4.42 9.93
C PHE A 248 -3.26 5.61 9.92
N CYS A 249 -2.99 6.22 8.77
CA CYS A 249 -2.13 7.40 8.72
C CYS A 249 -2.44 8.31 7.53
N GLY A 250 -1.84 9.50 7.52
CA GLY A 250 -2.08 10.55 6.54
C GLY A 250 -1.54 10.30 5.12
N VAL A 251 -0.91 9.16 4.84
CA VAL A 251 -0.52 8.81 3.46
C VAL A 251 -1.75 8.67 2.57
N GLY A 252 -2.90 8.22 3.14
CA GLY A 252 -4.15 8.13 2.38
C GLY A 252 -4.16 6.99 1.36
N CYS A 253 -3.50 5.86 1.68
CA CYS A 253 -3.47 4.70 0.79
C CYS A 253 -4.87 4.24 0.42
N GLN A 254 -5.14 4.09 -0.87
CA GLN A 254 -6.36 3.49 -1.34
C GLN A 254 -6.32 1.98 -1.18
N ILE A 255 -7.42 1.42 -0.69
CA ILE A 255 -7.57 0.00 -0.37
C ILE A 255 -8.88 -0.55 -0.89
N THR A 256 -8.92 -1.89 -1.05
CA THR A 256 -10.15 -2.64 -1.30
C THR A 256 -10.31 -3.66 -0.20
N TYR A 257 -11.43 -3.61 0.51
CA TYR A 257 -11.82 -4.63 1.47
C TYR A 257 -12.45 -5.82 0.74
N ASN A 258 -11.95 -7.00 1.02
CA ASN A 258 -12.57 -8.25 0.64
C ASN A 258 -13.48 -8.72 1.80
N VAL A 259 -14.77 -8.79 1.55
CA VAL A 259 -15.79 -9.08 2.57
C VAL A 259 -16.42 -10.43 2.30
N LYS A 260 -16.53 -11.25 3.35
CA LYS A 260 -17.27 -12.51 3.39
C LYS A 260 -18.06 -12.60 4.67
N ASP A 261 -19.33 -13.02 4.59
CA ASP A 261 -20.24 -13.14 5.76
C ASP A 261 -20.22 -11.87 6.63
N GLU A 262 -20.32 -10.71 6.00
CA GLU A 262 -20.25 -9.37 6.62
C GLU A 262 -18.94 -9.11 7.42
N LYS A 263 -17.88 -9.89 7.21
CA LYS A 263 -16.57 -9.70 7.82
C LYS A 263 -15.51 -9.37 6.79
N ILE A 264 -14.60 -8.46 7.13
CA ILE A 264 -13.40 -8.19 6.34
C ILE A 264 -12.45 -9.36 6.52
N VAL A 265 -12.22 -10.13 5.47
CA VAL A 265 -11.34 -11.31 5.49
C VAL A 265 -9.95 -11.02 4.96
N SER A 266 -9.80 -10.00 4.11
CA SER A 266 -8.50 -9.51 3.66
C SER A 266 -8.59 -8.10 3.10
N VAL A 267 -7.44 -7.45 2.93
CA VAL A 267 -7.32 -6.11 2.35
C VAL A 267 -6.29 -6.11 1.24
N GLU A 268 -6.66 -5.56 0.11
CA GLU A 268 -5.78 -5.35 -1.03
C GLU A 268 -5.47 -3.86 -1.20
N GLY A 269 -4.24 -3.53 -1.64
CA GLY A 269 -3.93 -2.18 -2.09
C GLY A 269 -4.57 -1.92 -3.44
N ARG A 270 -5.19 -0.75 -3.59
CA ARG A 270 -5.73 -0.26 -4.85
C ARG A 270 -4.82 0.83 -5.42
N ASP A 271 -4.85 1.01 -6.73
CA ASP A 271 -4.06 2.04 -7.40
C ASP A 271 -4.56 3.44 -7.04
N GLY A 272 -3.91 4.05 -6.07
CA GLY A 272 -4.16 5.40 -5.63
C GLY A 272 -2.92 6.28 -5.79
N PRO A 273 -3.07 7.60 -5.88
CA PRO A 273 -1.96 8.52 -6.18
C PRO A 273 -0.82 8.47 -5.16
N ALA A 274 -1.11 8.14 -3.90
CA ALA A 274 -0.11 8.08 -2.84
C ALA A 274 0.54 6.71 -2.68
N ASN A 275 -0.12 5.63 -3.08
CA ASN A 275 0.35 4.28 -2.77
C ASN A 275 0.58 3.36 -3.97
N HIS A 276 0.00 3.60 -5.14
CA HIS A 276 0.15 2.74 -6.33
C HIS A 276 0.12 1.24 -5.98
N ASN A 277 -0.98 0.79 -5.41
CA ASN A 277 -1.22 -0.57 -4.90
C ASN A 277 -0.40 -0.99 -3.67
N ARG A 278 0.58 -0.21 -3.21
CA ARG A 278 1.41 -0.55 -2.04
C ARG A 278 0.63 -0.39 -0.75
N LEU A 279 0.88 -1.28 0.19
CA LEU A 279 0.39 -1.16 1.56
C LEU A 279 1.53 -1.45 2.55
N CYS A 280 1.34 -1.00 3.78
CA CYS A 280 2.15 -1.43 4.91
C CYS A 280 1.41 -2.48 5.74
N VAL A 281 2.06 -3.02 6.77
CA VAL A 281 1.47 -4.01 7.68
C VAL A 281 0.12 -3.56 8.24
N LYS A 282 -0.03 -2.28 8.62
CA LYS A 282 -1.28 -1.76 9.20
C LYS A 282 -2.41 -1.77 8.17
N GLY A 283 -2.18 -1.22 6.98
CA GLY A 283 -3.20 -1.16 5.93
C GLY A 283 -3.62 -2.53 5.43
N ARG A 284 -2.70 -3.50 5.41
CA ARG A 284 -2.99 -4.84 4.92
C ARG A 284 -3.57 -5.78 5.96
N PHE A 285 -3.07 -5.75 7.19
CA PHE A 285 -3.41 -6.73 8.23
C PHE A 285 -3.98 -6.11 9.49
N GLY A 286 -3.99 -4.79 9.63
CA GLY A 286 -4.40 -4.11 10.85
C GLY A 286 -5.89 -3.94 11.04
N MET A 287 -6.75 -4.58 10.22
CA MET A 287 -8.21 -4.41 10.29
C MET A 287 -8.91 -5.40 11.25
N ASP A 288 -8.18 -6.29 11.87
CA ASP A 288 -8.70 -7.31 12.77
C ASP A 288 -9.49 -6.73 13.95
N TYR A 289 -9.12 -5.53 14.40
CA TYR A 289 -9.80 -4.87 15.53
C TYR A 289 -11.29 -4.63 15.26
N ILE A 290 -11.72 -4.54 14.00
CA ILE A 290 -13.11 -4.30 13.63
C ILE A 290 -14.00 -5.46 14.09
N HIS A 291 -13.46 -6.69 14.03
CA HIS A 291 -14.16 -7.92 14.37
C HIS A 291 -13.66 -8.56 15.68
N ASN A 292 -12.90 -7.80 16.48
CA ASN A 292 -12.40 -8.28 17.75
C ASN A 292 -13.58 -8.61 18.69
N PRO A 293 -13.61 -9.79 19.35
CA PRO A 293 -14.69 -10.16 20.27
C PRO A 293 -14.88 -9.18 21.44
N GLN A 294 -13.85 -8.45 21.83
CA GLN A 294 -13.91 -7.44 22.89
C GLN A 294 -14.43 -6.08 22.38
N ARG A 295 -14.73 -5.94 21.09
CA ARG A 295 -15.28 -4.69 20.57
C ARG A 295 -16.65 -4.42 21.15
N LEU A 296 -16.85 -3.19 21.65
CA LEU A 296 -18.16 -2.74 22.10
C LEU A 296 -19.09 -2.58 20.90
N THR A 297 -20.24 -3.25 20.95
CA THR A 297 -21.28 -3.23 19.90
C THR A 297 -22.53 -2.50 20.32
N LYS A 298 -22.63 -2.14 21.61
CA LYS A 298 -23.73 -1.39 22.20
C LYS A 298 -23.20 -0.26 23.08
N PRO A 299 -23.94 0.84 23.25
CA PRO A 299 -23.60 1.86 24.23
C PRO A 299 -23.55 1.29 25.65
N LEU A 300 -22.65 1.84 26.44
CA LEU A 300 -22.50 1.47 27.84
C LEU A 300 -22.76 2.69 28.71
N ILE A 301 -23.63 2.51 29.72
CA ILE A 301 -23.91 3.52 30.76
C ILE A 301 -23.37 3.00 32.10
N ARG A 302 -22.64 3.88 32.83
CA ARG A 302 -22.13 3.54 34.16
C ARG A 302 -23.29 3.25 35.10
N LYS A 303 -23.18 2.17 35.86
CA LYS A 303 -24.17 1.79 36.85
C LYS A 303 -24.28 2.82 37.97
N ALA A 304 -25.49 3.05 38.49
CA ALA A 304 -25.72 3.95 39.60
C ALA A 304 -24.89 3.54 40.83
N GLY A 305 -24.29 4.56 41.50
CA GLY A 305 -23.47 4.32 42.68
C GLY A 305 -22.05 3.82 42.43
N VAL A 306 -21.67 3.49 41.17
CA VAL A 306 -20.29 3.09 40.86
C VAL A 306 -19.44 4.37 40.69
N PRO A 307 -18.36 4.52 41.50
CA PRO A 307 -17.52 5.72 41.45
C PRO A 307 -16.77 5.81 40.12
N LYS A 308 -16.38 7.05 39.74
CA LYS A 308 -15.54 7.32 38.57
C LYS A 308 -14.05 7.24 38.87
N ASP A 309 -13.69 7.23 40.13
CA ASP A 309 -12.31 7.16 40.58
C ASP A 309 -11.79 5.72 40.42
N GLU A 310 -10.71 5.56 39.67
CA GLU A 310 -10.11 4.26 39.34
C GLU A 310 -9.61 3.54 40.60
N SER A 311 -9.08 4.28 41.58
CA SER A 311 -8.62 3.74 42.87
C SER A 311 -9.75 3.09 43.68
N MET A 312 -11.00 3.50 43.44
CA MET A 312 -12.19 2.95 44.08
C MET A 312 -12.83 1.76 43.34
N LEU A 313 -12.22 1.32 42.25
CA LEU A 313 -12.67 0.20 41.42
C LEU A 313 -11.94 -1.10 41.75
N GLU A 314 -11.16 -1.12 42.82
CA GLU A 314 -10.37 -2.26 43.25
C GLU A 314 -11.24 -3.52 43.39
N GLY A 315 -10.82 -4.65 42.78
CA GLY A 315 -11.59 -5.91 42.73
C GLY A 315 -12.63 -5.99 41.63
N LYS A 316 -12.88 -4.97 40.83
CA LYS A 316 -13.75 -5.00 39.65
C LYS A 316 -12.93 -5.31 38.40
N GLN A 317 -13.03 -6.53 37.91
CA GLN A 317 -12.20 -7.02 36.80
C GLN A 317 -12.94 -7.01 35.46
N ASP A 318 -14.27 -6.94 35.48
CA ASP A 318 -15.08 -6.96 34.27
C ASP A 318 -15.77 -5.62 34.07
N TRP A 319 -15.88 -5.19 32.80
CA TRP A 319 -16.59 -3.97 32.44
C TRP A 319 -18.06 -4.01 32.89
N SER A 320 -18.66 -5.20 32.95
CA SER A 320 -20.04 -5.40 33.39
C SER A 320 -20.28 -5.13 34.88
N ASP A 321 -19.22 -5.05 35.70
CA ASP A 321 -19.30 -4.61 37.09
C ASP A 321 -19.53 -3.10 37.20
N ILE A 322 -18.99 -2.35 36.21
CA ILE A 322 -18.97 -0.89 36.20
C ILE A 322 -20.07 -0.33 35.33
N PHE A 323 -20.31 -0.95 34.17
CA PHE A 323 -21.24 -0.49 33.16
C PHE A 323 -22.37 -1.46 32.92
N ARG A 324 -23.46 -1.01 32.36
CA ARG A 324 -24.52 -1.79 31.75
C ARG A 324 -24.73 -1.43 30.31
N GLU A 325 -25.19 -2.35 29.50
CA GLU A 325 -25.64 -2.07 28.15
C GLU A 325 -26.88 -1.15 28.15
N ALA A 326 -26.98 -0.32 27.12
CA ALA A 326 -28.10 0.59 26.91
C ALA A 326 -28.47 0.64 25.42
N SER A 327 -29.66 1.12 25.12
CA SER A 327 -30.01 1.49 23.73
C SER A 327 -29.29 2.78 23.33
N TRP A 328 -29.23 3.05 22.04
CA TRP A 328 -28.69 4.31 21.52
C TRP A 328 -29.55 5.51 21.97
N GLU A 329 -30.87 5.36 22.01
CA GLU A 329 -31.80 6.39 22.45
C GLU A 329 -31.51 6.76 23.90
N GLU A 330 -31.44 5.78 24.79
CA GLU A 330 -31.13 6.01 26.21
C GLU A 330 -29.74 6.65 26.39
N ALA A 331 -28.73 6.14 25.69
CA ALA A 331 -27.37 6.67 25.81
C ALA A 331 -27.27 8.14 25.34
N LEU A 332 -27.93 8.48 24.24
CA LEU A 332 -27.97 9.83 23.71
C LEU A 332 -28.78 10.77 24.61
N GLU A 333 -29.88 10.29 25.20
CA GLU A 333 -30.66 11.08 26.17
C GLU A 333 -29.84 11.39 27.42
N VAL A 334 -29.18 10.41 27.99
CA VAL A 334 -28.29 10.59 29.15
C VAL A 334 -27.13 11.52 28.85
N ALA A 335 -26.43 11.33 27.75
CA ALA A 335 -25.28 12.15 27.37
C ALA A 335 -25.70 13.58 26.99
N GLY A 336 -26.64 13.72 26.05
CA GLY A 336 -27.13 15.00 25.56
C GLY A 336 -27.87 15.79 26.63
N GLY A 337 -28.73 15.11 27.42
CA GLY A 337 -29.45 15.71 28.55
C GLY A 337 -28.50 16.19 29.63
N GLY A 338 -27.45 15.43 29.94
CA GLY A 338 -26.41 15.81 30.88
C GLY A 338 -25.66 17.08 30.45
N LEU A 339 -25.20 17.11 29.17
CA LEU A 339 -24.52 18.28 28.58
C LEU A 339 -25.44 19.51 28.55
N LYS A 340 -26.72 19.31 28.16
CA LYS A 340 -27.71 20.39 28.17
C LYS A 340 -27.92 20.94 29.56
N LYS A 341 -28.07 20.11 30.58
CA LYS A 341 -28.23 20.54 31.99
C LYS A 341 -27.05 21.35 32.45
N LEU A 342 -25.82 20.97 32.17
CA LEU A 342 -24.63 21.74 32.51
C LEU A 342 -24.60 23.08 31.79
N LYS A 343 -24.95 23.12 30.51
CA LYS A 343 -25.08 24.37 29.76
C LYS A 343 -26.14 25.31 30.37
N ASP A 344 -27.32 24.79 30.70
CA ASP A 344 -28.43 25.56 31.23
C ASP A 344 -28.07 26.12 32.64
N GLN A 345 -27.31 25.35 33.43
CA GLN A 345 -26.94 25.72 34.79
C GLN A 345 -25.76 26.71 34.85
N TYR A 346 -24.74 26.52 34.00
CA TYR A 346 -23.45 27.22 34.11
C TYR A 346 -23.08 28.04 32.87
N GLY A 347 -23.94 28.02 31.85
CA GLY A 347 -23.69 28.69 30.57
C GLY A 347 -22.86 27.83 29.61
N ASN A 348 -22.75 28.30 28.37
CA ASN A 348 -22.11 27.56 27.26
C ASN A 348 -20.58 27.42 27.37
N LYS A 349 -19.92 28.29 28.16
CA LYS A 349 -18.46 28.27 28.31
C LYS A 349 -17.92 27.04 29.08
N VAL A 350 -18.79 26.33 29.82
CA VAL A 350 -18.37 25.11 30.55
C VAL A 350 -18.23 23.90 29.68
N LEU A 351 -18.69 23.98 28.43
CA LEU A 351 -18.58 22.90 27.46
C LEU A 351 -17.43 23.16 26.50
N ALA A 352 -16.66 22.10 26.24
CA ALA A 352 -15.57 22.10 25.30
C ALA A 352 -15.59 20.81 24.46
N GLY A 353 -14.97 20.85 23.29
CA GLY A 353 -14.80 19.73 22.42
C GLY A 353 -13.35 19.54 22.00
N PHE A 354 -12.88 18.28 22.00
CA PHE A 354 -11.54 17.91 21.55
C PHE A 354 -11.66 16.93 20.39
N GLY A 355 -11.27 17.38 19.19
CA GLY A 355 -11.27 16.59 17.98
C GLY A 355 -10.01 15.74 17.81
N SER A 356 -10.01 14.88 16.81
CA SER A 356 -8.90 13.97 16.50
C SER A 356 -8.54 13.99 15.02
N ALA A 357 -7.25 13.86 14.71
CA ALA A 357 -6.75 13.66 13.36
C ALA A 357 -7.10 12.27 12.77
N LYS A 358 -7.70 11.40 13.56
CA LYS A 358 -8.18 10.08 13.12
C LYS A 358 -9.54 10.10 12.43
N GLY A 359 -10.25 11.20 12.49
CA GLY A 359 -11.54 11.38 11.82
C GLY A 359 -11.36 11.81 10.35
N SER A 360 -12.42 11.60 9.58
CA SER A 360 -12.55 12.18 8.23
C SER A 360 -12.79 13.70 8.29
N ASN A 361 -12.71 14.37 7.16
CA ASN A 361 -13.05 15.80 7.06
C ASN A 361 -14.50 16.07 7.48
N GLU A 362 -15.41 15.15 7.13
CA GLU A 362 -16.82 15.22 7.48
C GLU A 362 -17.02 15.12 9.00
N GLU A 363 -16.30 14.21 9.67
CA GLU A 363 -16.34 14.08 11.14
C GLU A 363 -15.79 15.32 11.82
N ALA A 364 -14.68 15.89 11.34
CA ALA A 364 -14.11 17.12 11.86
C ALA A 364 -15.07 18.30 11.70
N TYR A 365 -15.73 18.42 10.55
CA TYR A 365 -16.75 19.44 10.31
C TYR A 365 -17.95 19.28 11.25
N LEU A 366 -18.51 18.06 11.33
CA LEU A 366 -19.68 17.79 12.18
C LEU A 366 -19.37 18.01 13.66
N PHE A 367 -18.18 17.62 14.11
CA PHE A 367 -17.77 17.82 15.47
C PHE A 367 -17.64 19.33 15.83
N GLN A 368 -16.99 20.10 14.96
CA GLN A 368 -16.91 21.55 15.15
C GLN A 368 -18.31 22.20 15.12
N LYS A 369 -19.18 21.77 14.22
CA LYS A 369 -20.58 22.21 14.13
C LYS A 369 -21.34 21.91 15.43
N LEU A 370 -21.20 20.69 15.97
CA LEU A 370 -21.81 20.32 17.26
C LEU A 370 -21.40 21.26 18.38
N VAL A 371 -20.09 21.55 18.52
CA VAL A 371 -19.60 22.42 19.58
C VAL A 371 -20.08 23.86 19.40
N ARG A 372 -20.01 24.38 18.17
CA ARG A 372 -20.40 25.78 17.92
C ARG A 372 -21.90 26.01 17.97
N THR A 373 -22.70 25.13 17.36
CA THR A 373 -24.15 25.32 17.27
C THR A 373 -24.90 24.61 18.42
N GLY A 374 -24.54 23.39 18.76
CA GLY A 374 -25.16 22.61 19.83
C GLY A 374 -24.79 23.12 21.20
N PHE A 375 -23.50 23.25 21.50
CA PHE A 375 -23.04 23.78 22.78
C PHE A 375 -23.12 25.32 22.84
N GLY A 376 -23.03 26.00 21.69
CA GLY A 376 -22.95 27.46 21.63
C GLY A 376 -21.62 28.00 22.12
N SER A 377 -20.54 27.27 21.95
CA SER A 377 -19.20 27.55 22.43
C SER A 377 -18.16 27.51 21.33
N ASN A 378 -17.12 28.35 21.41
CA ASN A 378 -15.93 28.25 20.57
C ASN A 378 -14.80 27.44 21.24
N ASN A 379 -15.07 26.81 22.38
CA ASN A 379 -14.10 25.97 23.08
C ASN A 379 -13.96 24.64 22.34
N VAL A 380 -13.41 24.67 21.14
CA VAL A 380 -13.13 23.48 20.29
C VAL A 380 -11.71 23.56 19.81
N ASP A 381 -11.01 22.48 19.98
CA ASP A 381 -9.64 22.32 19.49
C ASP A 381 -9.41 20.88 18.98
N HIS A 382 -8.23 20.63 18.47
CA HIS A 382 -7.88 19.40 17.77
C HIS A 382 -6.48 18.94 18.21
N CYS A 383 -6.18 17.65 18.14
CA CYS A 383 -4.85 17.12 18.49
C CYS A 383 -3.72 17.80 17.69
N THR A 384 -4.03 18.36 16.51
CA THR A 384 -3.15 19.18 15.69
C THR A 384 -2.53 20.34 16.45
N ARG A 385 -3.21 20.88 17.48
CA ARG A 385 -2.67 21.97 18.33
C ARG A 385 -1.28 21.66 18.87
N LEU A 386 -1.07 20.44 19.34
CA LEU A 386 0.21 20.00 19.89
C LEU A 386 1.08 19.24 18.85
N CYS A 387 0.48 18.79 17.74
CA CYS A 387 1.16 17.99 16.73
C CYS A 387 1.90 18.87 15.72
N HIS A 388 1.22 19.74 15.00
CA HIS A 388 1.81 20.53 13.91
C HIS A 388 1.23 21.95 13.76
N ALA A 389 0.62 22.52 14.80
CA ALA A 389 0.12 23.88 14.73
C ALA A 389 1.23 24.90 14.41
N SER A 390 2.44 24.68 14.93
CA SER A 390 3.62 25.49 14.59
C SER A 390 3.99 25.37 13.12
N SER A 391 3.95 24.17 12.53
CA SER A 391 4.18 23.96 11.11
C SER A 391 3.11 24.62 10.24
N VAL A 392 1.84 24.56 10.66
CA VAL A 392 0.73 25.26 9.97
C VAL A 392 0.94 26.77 10.01
N ALA A 393 1.33 27.33 11.15
CA ALA A 393 1.64 28.74 11.26
C ALA A 393 2.79 29.15 10.33
N ALA A 394 3.88 28.40 10.34
CA ALA A 394 5.03 28.65 9.46
C ALA A 394 4.68 28.54 7.98
N LEU A 395 3.85 27.58 7.59
CA LEU A 395 3.36 27.43 6.21
C LEU A 395 2.47 28.62 5.80
N LEU A 396 1.57 29.07 6.68
CA LEU A 396 0.71 30.23 6.42
C LEU A 396 1.54 31.52 6.25
N GLU A 397 2.56 31.70 7.07
CA GLU A 397 3.46 32.85 6.99
C GLU A 397 4.42 32.76 5.80
N GLY A 398 5.02 31.60 5.56
CA GLY A 398 6.04 31.41 4.56
C GLY A 398 5.52 31.22 3.14
N VAL A 399 4.42 30.50 2.96
CA VAL A 399 3.87 30.14 1.62
C VAL A 399 2.40 30.49 1.42
N GLY A 400 1.76 31.11 2.42
CA GLY A 400 0.36 31.56 2.33
C GLY A 400 -0.69 30.43 2.42
N SER A 401 -0.30 29.20 2.69
CA SER A 401 -1.23 28.04 2.82
C SER A 401 -0.80 27.13 3.95
N GLY A 402 -1.74 26.76 4.82
CA GLY A 402 -1.50 25.80 5.89
C GLY A 402 -1.52 24.33 5.46
N ALA A 403 -1.75 24.05 4.17
CA ALA A 403 -1.78 22.70 3.60
C ALA A 403 -0.59 22.46 2.68
N VAL A 404 -0.12 21.21 2.63
CA VAL A 404 0.90 20.79 1.68
C VAL A 404 0.34 20.79 0.25
N SER A 405 1.15 21.16 -0.73
CA SER A 405 0.78 21.25 -2.14
C SER A 405 1.24 20.05 -2.97
N ASN A 406 2.15 19.21 -2.44
CA ASN A 406 2.75 18.09 -3.14
C ASN A 406 2.04 16.76 -2.83
N GLN A 407 2.03 15.86 -3.80
CA GLN A 407 1.68 14.47 -3.57
C GLN A 407 2.84 13.72 -2.92
N VAL A 408 2.53 12.63 -2.20
CA VAL A 408 3.56 11.84 -1.50
C VAL A 408 4.61 11.27 -2.45
N ASN A 409 4.23 10.88 -3.64
CA ASN A 409 5.12 10.29 -4.64
C ASN A 409 5.96 11.32 -5.42
N ASP A 410 5.66 12.63 -5.35
CA ASP A 410 6.44 13.67 -6.02
C ASP A 410 7.92 13.65 -5.59
N VAL A 411 8.20 13.14 -4.40
CA VAL A 411 9.57 12.95 -3.90
C VAL A 411 10.44 12.09 -4.83
N GLU A 412 9.85 11.27 -5.69
CA GLU A 412 10.58 10.49 -6.68
C GLU A 412 11.35 11.36 -7.68
N HIS A 413 10.88 12.57 -7.93
CA HIS A 413 11.47 13.50 -8.90
C HIS A 413 12.51 14.42 -8.26
N SER A 414 12.72 14.29 -6.95
CA SER A 414 13.70 15.10 -6.22
C SER A 414 15.11 14.56 -6.41
N SER A 415 16.08 15.46 -6.62
CA SER A 415 17.51 15.14 -6.61
C SER A 415 18.08 15.09 -5.20
N MET A 416 17.43 15.79 -4.25
CA MET A 416 17.78 15.84 -2.84
C MET A 416 16.52 15.82 -1.98
N ILE A 417 16.57 15.03 -0.87
CA ILE A 417 15.50 14.92 0.10
C ILE A 417 16.06 15.27 1.48
N PHE A 418 15.55 16.33 2.08
CA PHE A 418 15.93 16.75 3.42
C PHE A 418 14.87 16.31 4.43
N LEU A 419 15.23 15.36 5.28
CA LEU A 419 14.37 14.83 6.34
C LEU A 419 14.85 15.34 7.69
N ILE A 420 14.01 16.07 8.40
CA ILE A 420 14.31 16.58 9.74
C ILE A 420 13.24 16.15 10.73
N GLY A 421 13.66 15.57 11.88
CA GLY A 421 12.77 15.17 12.96
C GLY A 421 11.68 14.16 12.53
N SER A 422 11.95 13.29 11.55
CA SER A 422 10.94 12.44 10.94
C SER A 422 11.43 10.99 10.79
N ASN A 423 10.55 10.04 11.14
CA ASN A 423 10.79 8.61 10.91
C ASN A 423 9.72 8.02 9.97
N PRO A 424 9.81 8.27 8.65
CA PRO A 424 8.79 7.83 7.71
C PRO A 424 8.69 6.29 7.61
N THR A 425 9.76 5.55 7.88
CA THR A 425 9.74 4.07 7.86
C THR A 425 8.79 3.49 8.90
N ALA A 426 8.69 4.11 10.07
CA ALA A 426 7.79 3.69 11.14
C ALA A 426 6.40 4.33 11.01
N ASN A 427 6.34 5.64 10.76
CA ASN A 427 5.10 6.41 10.84
C ASN A 427 4.30 6.40 9.53
N HIS A 428 5.00 6.40 8.38
CA HIS A 428 4.44 6.49 7.03
C HIS A 428 5.12 5.49 6.08
N PRO A 429 5.03 4.16 6.33
CA PRO A 429 5.90 3.18 5.66
C PRO A 429 5.76 3.18 4.14
N VAL A 430 4.55 3.43 3.60
CA VAL A 430 4.35 3.52 2.15
C VAL A 430 5.04 4.77 1.58
N ALA A 431 4.94 5.92 2.25
CA ALA A 431 5.71 7.11 1.85
C ALA A 431 7.22 6.85 1.84
N ALA A 432 7.71 6.09 2.83
CA ALA A 432 9.13 5.72 2.90
C ALA A 432 9.59 4.89 1.70
N THR A 433 8.70 4.15 1.02
CA THR A 433 9.07 3.40 -0.19
C THR A 433 9.49 4.35 -1.32
N TRP A 434 8.82 5.49 -1.46
CA TRP A 434 9.15 6.50 -2.44
C TRP A 434 10.52 7.14 -2.17
N PHE A 435 10.82 7.45 -0.91
CA PHE A 435 12.13 7.98 -0.49
C PHE A 435 13.25 6.98 -0.77
N LYS A 436 13.05 5.71 -0.39
CA LYS A 436 14.03 4.65 -0.63
C LYS A 436 14.26 4.41 -2.12
N ASN A 437 13.19 4.44 -2.93
CA ASN A 437 13.30 4.30 -4.38
C ASN A 437 13.98 5.50 -5.03
N ALA A 438 13.71 6.72 -4.57
CA ALA A 438 14.42 7.92 -5.01
C ALA A 438 15.93 7.81 -4.72
N ALA A 439 16.30 7.35 -3.52
CA ALA A 439 17.71 7.12 -3.16
C ALA A 439 18.39 6.07 -4.06
N LYS A 440 17.70 4.97 -4.37
CA LYS A 440 18.20 3.96 -5.35
C LYS A 440 18.45 4.54 -6.73
N ARG A 441 17.69 5.55 -7.14
CA ARG A 441 17.87 6.26 -8.42
C ARG A 441 18.91 7.38 -8.37
N GLY A 442 19.54 7.61 -7.21
CA GLY A 442 20.61 8.57 -7.03
C GLY A 442 20.24 9.85 -6.29
N ALA A 443 19.02 10.03 -5.84
CA ALA A 443 18.63 11.13 -4.97
C ALA A 443 19.39 11.05 -3.63
N LYS A 444 19.83 12.19 -3.12
CA LYS A 444 20.56 12.26 -1.85
C LYS A 444 19.62 12.52 -0.70
N ILE A 445 19.46 11.56 0.21
CA ILE A 445 18.71 11.78 1.45
C ILE A 445 19.67 12.34 2.50
N VAL A 446 19.37 13.52 3.03
CA VAL A 446 20.01 14.11 4.20
C VAL A 446 19.04 13.94 5.38
N LEU A 447 19.42 13.08 6.32
CA LEU A 447 18.62 12.81 7.51
C LEU A 447 19.17 13.60 8.70
N CYS A 448 18.36 14.47 9.26
CA CYS A 448 18.63 15.24 10.47
C CYS A 448 17.68 14.78 11.57
N ASP A 449 18.17 13.99 12.52
CA ASP A 449 17.38 13.47 13.64
C ASP A 449 18.28 13.20 14.84
N PRO A 450 17.84 13.48 16.07
CA PRO A 450 18.60 13.09 17.26
C PRO A 450 18.91 11.58 17.33
N ARG A 451 18.04 10.76 16.73
CA ARG A 451 18.19 9.30 16.69
C ARG A 451 18.61 8.84 15.30
N LYS A 452 19.32 7.74 15.24
CA LYS A 452 19.60 7.03 14.00
C LYS A 452 18.42 6.11 13.67
N THR A 453 17.49 6.61 12.84
CA THR A 453 16.30 5.86 12.40
C THR A 453 16.61 4.91 11.25
N GLU A 454 15.69 3.99 10.91
CA GLU A 454 15.90 2.96 9.89
C GLU A 454 16.16 3.53 8.49
N ILE A 455 15.59 4.70 8.17
CA ILE A 455 15.83 5.37 6.88
C ILE A 455 17.30 5.76 6.70
N SER A 456 18.08 5.82 7.79
CA SER A 456 19.51 6.14 7.74
C SER A 456 20.33 5.18 6.85
N LYS A 457 19.85 3.94 6.67
CA LYS A 457 20.46 2.95 5.75
C LYS A 457 20.45 3.41 4.28
N HIS A 458 19.53 4.31 3.93
CA HIS A 458 19.36 4.86 2.59
C HIS A 458 19.83 6.32 2.50
N ALA A 459 20.24 6.92 3.63
CA ALA A 459 20.67 8.30 3.67
C ALA A 459 22.09 8.45 3.10
N TRP A 460 22.28 9.47 2.24
CA TRP A 460 23.60 9.90 1.81
C TRP A 460 24.38 10.47 3.00
N ARG A 461 23.69 11.20 3.91
CA ARG A 461 24.29 11.75 5.13
C ARG A 461 23.25 11.74 6.26
N THR A 462 23.70 11.35 7.45
CA THR A 462 22.92 11.46 8.68
C THR A 462 23.61 12.47 9.60
N MET A 463 22.88 13.49 10.04
CA MET A 463 23.33 14.50 10.99
C MET A 463 22.50 14.36 12.26
N GLN A 464 23.15 13.91 13.34
CA GLN A 464 22.51 13.83 14.65
C GLN A 464 22.77 15.12 15.41
N PHE A 465 21.70 15.82 15.77
CA PHE A 465 21.76 17.02 16.57
C PHE A 465 21.15 16.78 17.96
N LYS A 466 21.44 17.64 18.92
CA LYS A 466 20.81 17.56 20.24
C LYS A 466 19.32 17.94 20.12
N PRO A 467 18.41 17.24 20.82
CA PRO A 467 17.01 17.67 20.88
C PRO A 467 16.89 19.17 21.19
N ASP A 468 15.92 19.84 20.55
CA ASP A 468 15.64 21.28 20.73
C ASP A 468 16.76 22.23 20.21
N THR A 469 17.62 21.74 19.29
CA THR A 469 18.65 22.56 18.63
C THR A 469 18.51 22.63 17.11
N ASP A 470 17.40 22.20 16.56
CA ASP A 470 17.10 22.22 15.12
C ASP A 470 17.12 23.63 14.55
N VAL A 471 16.58 24.64 15.28
CA VAL A 471 16.64 26.04 14.86
C VAL A 471 18.08 26.54 14.70
N ALA A 472 18.95 26.23 15.66
CA ALA A 472 20.36 26.62 15.59
C ALA A 472 21.07 25.94 14.40
N MET A 473 20.77 24.69 14.12
CA MET A 473 21.30 23.96 12.96
C MET A 473 20.83 24.59 11.64
N LEU A 474 19.53 24.88 11.52
CA LEU A 474 18.97 25.49 10.31
C LEU A 474 19.52 26.88 10.07
N ASN A 475 19.66 27.71 11.12
CA ASN A 475 20.28 29.04 11.03
C ASN A 475 21.74 28.96 10.61
N ALA A 476 22.50 27.97 11.10
CA ALA A 476 23.89 27.75 10.64
C ALA A 476 23.95 27.36 9.16
N MET A 477 22.98 26.59 8.67
CA MET A 477 22.88 26.25 7.24
C MET A 477 22.57 27.49 6.39
N ILE A 478 21.60 28.32 6.80
CA ILE A 478 21.25 29.57 6.13
C ILE A 478 22.46 30.51 6.11
N TYR A 479 23.12 30.69 7.23
CA TYR A 479 24.33 31.50 7.36
C TYR A 479 25.40 31.05 6.35
N THR A 480 25.68 29.76 6.30
CA THR A 480 26.67 29.20 5.35
C THR A 480 26.28 29.46 3.88
N ILE A 481 25.00 29.30 3.53
CA ILE A 481 24.49 29.57 2.17
C ILE A 481 24.72 31.03 1.77
N ILE A 482 24.49 31.96 2.71
CA ILE A 482 24.68 33.41 2.45
C ILE A 482 26.15 33.74 2.36
N GLU A 483 26.97 33.35 3.34
CA GLU A 483 28.40 33.69 3.40
C GLU A 483 29.21 33.10 2.23
N GLU A 484 28.86 31.88 1.79
CA GLU A 484 29.56 31.26 0.64
C GLU A 484 28.97 31.65 -0.70
N GLY A 485 27.99 32.56 -0.73
CA GLY A 485 27.40 33.07 -1.99
C GLY A 485 26.62 32.04 -2.78
N LEU A 486 26.08 31.00 -2.10
CA LEU A 486 25.32 29.89 -2.70
C LEU A 486 23.84 30.23 -2.96
N VAL A 487 23.49 31.48 -2.74
CA VAL A 487 22.12 32.01 -2.89
C VAL A 487 21.71 32.06 -4.35
N ASP A 488 20.58 31.48 -4.71
CA ASP A 488 19.97 31.67 -6.03
C ASP A 488 19.21 33.00 -6.06
N LYS A 489 19.87 34.02 -6.54
CA LYS A 489 19.34 35.39 -6.58
C LYS A 489 18.15 35.57 -7.52
N GLU A 490 18.09 34.80 -8.62
CA GLU A 490 16.96 34.84 -9.54
C GLU A 490 15.73 34.22 -8.91
N PHE A 491 15.88 33.04 -8.31
CA PHE A 491 14.79 32.39 -7.57
C PHE A 491 14.24 33.27 -6.46
N ILE A 492 15.11 33.88 -5.65
CA ILE A 492 14.72 34.76 -4.54
C ILE A 492 13.94 35.96 -5.07
N LYS A 493 14.44 36.61 -6.10
CA LYS A 493 13.78 37.77 -6.71
C LYS A 493 12.38 37.45 -7.22
N ASP A 494 12.21 36.29 -7.82
CA ASP A 494 10.96 35.90 -8.49
C ASP A 494 9.98 35.19 -7.58
N ARG A 495 10.43 34.55 -6.48
CA ARG A 495 9.67 33.61 -5.67
C ARG A 495 9.62 33.92 -4.19
N SER A 496 10.27 34.98 -3.72
CA SER A 496 10.23 35.36 -2.32
C SER A 496 9.94 36.86 -2.13
N ASN A 497 9.52 37.21 -0.91
CA ASN A 497 9.30 38.59 -0.49
C ASN A 497 10.16 38.88 0.75
N ASN A 498 10.59 40.13 0.91
CA ASN A 498 11.31 40.62 2.07
C ASN A 498 12.64 39.90 2.39
N PHE A 499 13.28 39.32 1.40
CA PHE A 499 14.57 38.64 1.60
C PHE A 499 15.64 39.58 2.19
N GLU A 500 15.62 40.86 1.84
CA GLU A 500 16.57 41.87 2.34
C GLU A 500 16.44 42.10 3.85
N ALA A 501 15.30 41.74 4.45
CA ALA A 501 15.09 41.85 5.89
C ALA A 501 15.57 40.64 6.69
N LEU A 502 15.88 39.55 6.00
CA LEU A 502 16.42 38.32 6.57
C LEU A 502 17.94 38.45 6.78
#